data_d77515f96da49f209dc54454fab1ac60
#
_entry.id   d77515f96da49f209dc54454fab1ac60
#
_cell.length_a   1.000
_cell.length_b   1.000
_cell.length_c   1.000
_cell.angle_alpha   90.00
_cell.angle_beta   90.00
_cell.angle_gamma   90.00
#
_symmetry.space_group_name_H-M   'P 1'
#
loop_
_entity.id
_entity.type
_entity.pdbx_description
1 polymer ?
#
loop_
_entity_poly.entity_id
_entity_poly.type
_entity_poly.pdbx_seq_one_letter_code
_entity_poly.pdbx_strand_id
1 'polypeptide(L)'
;MNEYEVRVTRQALEQIKEIVHYISNDLMAPDAAGNLLDKMKAEITKLSSFPKKHALIDEEPWRTEGVRKIVVKNFLIYYWVDDENNRVQVTAVIYSRRDQIRQLSNMDME
;
A
#
# COMPACT_ATOMS: atom_id res chain seq x y z
N MET A 1 -16.20 19.15 -1.76
CA MET A 1 -15.73 17.78 -1.61
C MET A 1 -14.22 17.76 -1.77
N ASN A 2 -13.51 17.27 -0.76
CA ASN A 2 -12.06 17.30 -0.78
C ASN A 2 -11.50 16.00 -1.39
N GLU A 3 -10.82 16.14 -2.49
CA GLU A 3 -10.09 15.03 -3.04
C GLU A 3 -8.62 15.17 -2.68
N TYR A 4 -8.00 14.04 -2.34
CA TYR A 4 -6.61 13.98 -1.99
C TYR A 4 -5.80 13.55 -3.20
N GLU A 5 -4.61 14.12 -3.36
CA GLU A 5 -3.65 13.61 -4.32
C GLU A 5 -3.06 12.32 -3.75
N VAL A 6 -3.11 11.25 -4.53
CA VAL A 6 -2.55 9.96 -4.08
C VAL A 6 -1.18 9.78 -4.71
N ARG A 7 -0.19 9.55 -3.86
CA ARG A 7 1.18 9.27 -4.28
C ARG A 7 1.62 7.91 -3.78
N VAL A 8 2.45 7.25 -4.56
CA VAL A 8 3.07 5.98 -4.17
C VAL A 8 4.56 6.25 -4.00
N THR A 9 5.08 5.97 -2.82
CA THR A 9 6.50 6.19 -2.57
C THR A 9 7.34 5.28 -3.44
N ARG A 10 8.61 5.64 -3.62
CA ARG A 10 9.54 4.82 -4.40
C ARG A 10 9.63 3.39 -3.86
N GLN A 11 9.73 3.26 -2.55
CA GLN A 11 9.81 1.95 -1.90
C GLN A 11 8.57 1.11 -2.20
N ALA A 12 7.37 1.70 -2.04
CA ALA A 12 6.12 0.98 -2.31
C ALA A 12 6.02 0.59 -3.78
N LEU A 13 6.41 1.48 -4.69
CA LEU A 13 6.39 1.18 -6.12
C LEU A 13 7.32 0.02 -6.47
N GLU A 14 8.51 -0.01 -5.90
CA GLU A 14 9.45 -1.09 -6.12
C GLU A 14 8.92 -2.41 -5.57
N GLN A 15 8.26 -2.37 -4.41
CA GLN A 15 7.63 -3.56 -3.84
C GLN A 15 6.54 -4.10 -4.74
N ILE A 16 5.71 -3.23 -5.31
CA ILE A 16 4.68 -3.64 -6.28
C ILE A 16 5.33 -4.31 -7.50
N LYS A 17 6.38 -3.71 -8.03
CA LYS A 17 7.09 -4.25 -9.19
C LYS A 17 7.68 -5.63 -8.90
N GLU A 18 8.27 -5.80 -7.72
CA GLU A 18 8.83 -7.10 -7.32
C GLU A 18 7.75 -8.17 -7.21
N ILE A 19 6.61 -7.82 -6.62
CA ILE A 19 5.48 -8.74 -6.47
C ILE A 19 4.96 -9.17 -7.84
N VAL A 20 4.74 -8.20 -8.73
CA VAL A 20 4.23 -8.47 -10.07
C VAL A 20 5.22 -9.32 -10.87
N HIS A 21 6.50 -8.99 -10.77
CA HIS A 21 7.56 -9.75 -11.45
C HIS A 21 7.63 -11.19 -10.95
N TYR A 22 7.56 -11.38 -9.64
CA TYR A 22 7.59 -12.71 -9.05
C TYR A 22 6.42 -13.58 -9.54
N ILE A 23 5.21 -13.04 -9.50
CA ILE A 23 4.01 -13.77 -9.93
C ILE A 23 4.06 -14.05 -11.44
N SER A 24 4.44 -13.07 -12.23
CA SER A 24 4.48 -13.19 -13.68
C SER A 24 5.54 -14.16 -14.15
N ASN A 25 6.75 -14.08 -13.59
CA ASN A 25 7.89 -14.84 -14.09
C ASN A 25 8.21 -16.09 -13.28
N ASP A 26 8.33 -15.95 -11.95
CA ASP A 26 8.70 -17.09 -11.11
C ASP A 26 7.56 -18.08 -10.96
N LEU A 27 6.34 -17.58 -10.82
CA LEU A 27 5.14 -18.44 -10.75
C LEU A 27 4.52 -18.69 -12.14
N MET A 28 5.08 -18.11 -13.17
CA MET A 28 4.62 -18.25 -14.55
C MET A 28 3.13 -17.97 -14.71
N ALA A 29 2.65 -16.90 -14.04
CA ALA A 29 1.23 -16.52 -14.02
C ALA A 29 1.04 -15.05 -14.41
N PRO A 30 1.37 -14.65 -15.67
CA PRO A 30 1.28 -13.24 -16.06
C PRO A 30 -0.14 -12.68 -15.98
N ASP A 31 -1.17 -13.48 -16.24
CA ASP A 31 -2.55 -13.00 -16.14
C ASP A 31 -2.93 -12.71 -14.69
N ALA A 32 -2.49 -13.57 -13.76
CA ALA A 32 -2.74 -13.35 -12.33
C ALA A 32 -1.98 -12.10 -11.84
N ALA A 33 -0.77 -11.89 -12.34
CA ALA A 33 0.01 -10.70 -12.00
C ALA A 33 -0.69 -9.43 -12.46
N GLY A 34 -1.21 -9.42 -13.70
CA GLY A 34 -1.93 -8.28 -14.24
C GLY A 34 -3.21 -8.00 -13.48
N ASN A 35 -3.97 -9.04 -13.13
CA ASN A 35 -5.21 -8.89 -12.37
C ASN A 35 -4.95 -8.33 -10.97
N LEU A 36 -3.89 -8.79 -10.31
CA LEU A 36 -3.51 -8.26 -8.99
C LEU A 36 -3.13 -6.79 -9.09
N LEU A 37 -2.32 -6.43 -10.07
CA LEU A 37 -1.91 -5.04 -10.27
C LEU A 37 -3.11 -4.14 -10.52
N ASP A 38 -4.07 -4.57 -11.33
CA ASP A 38 -5.28 -3.81 -11.59
C ASP A 38 -6.10 -3.60 -10.31
N LYS A 39 -6.21 -4.62 -9.47
CA LYS A 39 -6.91 -4.51 -8.20
C LYS A 39 -6.20 -3.54 -7.24
N MET A 40 -4.89 -3.62 -7.16
CA MET A 40 -4.12 -2.70 -6.34
C MET A 40 -4.31 -1.26 -6.79
N LYS A 41 -4.23 -1.03 -8.11
CA LYS A 41 -4.44 0.31 -8.67
C LYS A 41 -5.84 0.84 -8.35
N ALA A 42 -6.85 0.01 -8.48
CA ALA A 42 -8.24 0.42 -8.21
C ALA A 42 -8.41 0.83 -6.74
N GLU A 43 -7.87 0.05 -5.82
CA GLU A 43 -7.98 0.35 -4.39
C GLU A 43 -7.18 1.59 -3.99
N ILE A 44 -5.99 1.75 -4.55
CA ILE A 44 -5.17 2.93 -4.31
C ILE A 44 -5.87 4.19 -4.83
N THR A 45 -6.45 4.11 -6.02
CA THR A 45 -7.16 5.26 -6.61
C THR A 45 -8.34 5.70 -5.75
N LYS A 46 -9.04 4.77 -5.13
CA LYS A 46 -10.18 5.09 -4.25
C LYS A 46 -9.78 5.90 -3.03
N LEU A 47 -8.51 5.89 -2.65
CA LEU A 47 -8.04 6.65 -1.50
C LEU A 47 -8.12 8.16 -1.71
N SER A 48 -8.29 8.61 -2.94
CA SER A 48 -8.45 10.04 -3.23
C SER A 48 -9.72 10.63 -2.61
N SER A 49 -10.75 9.82 -2.39
CA SER A 49 -12.06 10.31 -1.93
C SER A 49 -12.27 10.15 -0.42
N PHE A 50 -12.02 8.99 0.14
CA PHE A 50 -12.28 8.73 1.56
C PHE A 50 -11.13 7.96 2.19
N PRO A 51 -9.93 8.57 2.28
CA PRO A 51 -8.75 7.83 2.73
C PRO A 51 -8.80 7.43 4.20
N LYS A 52 -9.62 8.08 5.02
CA LYS A 52 -9.69 7.77 6.45
C LYS A 52 -10.73 6.72 6.83
N LYS A 53 -11.41 6.12 5.84
CA LYS A 53 -12.41 5.10 6.16
C LYS A 53 -11.78 3.79 6.65
N HIS A 54 -10.53 3.52 6.34
CA HIS A 54 -9.82 2.34 6.82
C HIS A 54 -9.17 2.63 8.17
N ALA A 55 -9.15 1.62 9.05
CA ALA A 55 -8.64 1.80 10.40
C ALA A 55 -7.13 1.98 10.43
N LEU A 56 -6.65 2.66 11.47
CA LEU A 56 -5.23 2.74 11.76
C LEU A 56 -4.69 1.35 12.08
N ILE A 57 -3.43 1.10 11.76
CA ILE A 57 -2.79 -0.16 12.13
C ILE A 57 -2.49 -0.14 13.64
N ASP A 58 -2.25 -1.31 14.21
CA ASP A 58 -2.03 -1.43 15.66
C ASP A 58 -0.57 -1.21 16.05
N GLU A 59 0.34 -1.43 15.11
CA GLU A 59 1.78 -1.40 15.38
C GLU A 59 2.29 0.04 15.57
N GLU A 60 3.04 0.27 16.64
CA GLU A 60 3.73 1.54 16.87
C GLU A 60 5.14 1.49 16.32
N PRO A 61 5.70 2.62 15.90
CA PRO A 61 5.18 4.01 16.02
C PRO A 61 4.19 4.40 14.91
N TRP A 62 3.91 3.51 13.98
CA TRP A 62 3.13 3.87 12.80
C TRP A 62 1.68 4.22 13.11
N ARG A 63 1.09 3.62 14.14
CA ARG A 63 -0.26 4.00 14.57
C ARG A 63 -0.31 5.46 14.97
N THR A 64 0.66 5.89 15.76
CA THR A 64 0.75 7.29 16.18
C THR A 64 0.98 8.22 14.99
N GLU A 65 1.69 7.76 13.98
CA GLU A 65 1.95 8.52 12.77
C GLU A 65 0.79 8.50 11.77
N GLY A 66 -0.27 7.77 12.09
CA GLY A 66 -1.48 7.79 11.27
C GLY A 66 -1.50 6.79 10.14
N VAL A 67 -0.69 5.73 10.21
CA VAL A 67 -0.64 4.72 9.15
C VAL A 67 -1.87 3.83 9.19
N ARG A 68 -2.46 3.63 8.02
CA ARG A 68 -3.62 2.77 7.80
C ARG A 68 -3.26 1.69 6.80
N LYS A 69 -4.11 0.69 6.65
CA LYS A 69 -3.85 -0.37 5.67
C LYS A 69 -5.13 -0.82 4.96
N ILE A 70 -4.94 -1.28 3.72
CA ILE A 70 -5.98 -1.93 2.92
C ILE A 70 -5.52 -3.35 2.65
N VAL A 71 -6.44 -4.28 2.69
CA VAL A 71 -6.18 -5.67 2.29
C VAL A 71 -6.61 -5.87 0.84
N VAL A 72 -5.69 -6.28 -0.01
CA VAL A 72 -5.98 -6.64 -1.41
C VAL A 72 -5.47 -8.06 -1.63
N LYS A 73 -6.38 -9.02 -1.70
CA LYS A 73 -6.07 -10.44 -1.77
C LYS A 73 -5.15 -10.83 -0.59
N ASN A 74 -3.94 -11.30 -0.86
CA ASN A 74 -2.98 -11.69 0.16
C ASN A 74 -1.95 -10.61 0.46
N PHE A 75 -2.23 -9.37 0.08
CA PHE A 75 -1.29 -8.27 0.23
C PHE A 75 -1.88 -7.16 1.08
N LEU A 76 -1.01 -6.47 1.82
CA LEU A 76 -1.36 -5.34 2.65
C LEU A 76 -0.75 -4.10 2.03
N ILE A 77 -1.58 -3.08 1.78
CA ILE A 77 -1.13 -1.80 1.26
C ILE A 77 -1.19 -0.81 2.40
N TYR A 78 -0.05 -0.29 2.81
CA TYR A 78 0.06 0.69 3.91
C TYR A 78 0.10 2.10 3.35
N TYR A 79 -0.58 3.02 4.03
CA TYR A 79 -0.62 4.42 3.60
C TYR A 79 -0.88 5.31 4.81
N TRP A 80 -0.62 6.61 4.65
CA TRP A 80 -0.99 7.60 5.65
C TRP A 80 -1.54 8.83 4.93
N VAL A 81 -2.33 9.64 5.66
CA VAL A 81 -3.00 10.81 5.11
C VAL A 81 -2.28 12.05 5.59
N ASP A 82 -1.76 12.83 4.65
CA ASP A 82 -1.10 14.10 4.92
C ASP A 82 -2.13 15.21 4.70
N ASP A 83 -2.83 15.57 5.77
CA ASP A 83 -3.90 16.56 5.69
C ASP A 83 -3.39 17.97 5.36
N GLU A 84 -2.16 18.29 5.78
CA GLU A 84 -1.58 19.61 5.51
C GLU A 84 -1.40 19.85 4.01
N ASN A 85 -1.03 18.81 3.28
CA ASN A 85 -0.76 18.89 1.86
C ASN A 85 -1.89 18.27 1.02
N ASN A 86 -2.98 17.88 1.66
CA ASN A 86 -4.13 17.26 1.00
C ASN A 86 -3.69 16.07 0.13
N ARG A 87 -2.92 15.17 0.72
CA ARG A 87 -2.25 14.10 0.01
C ARG A 87 -2.34 12.79 0.77
N VAL A 88 -2.39 11.69 0.03
CA VAL A 88 -2.26 10.33 0.59
C VAL A 88 -0.95 9.76 0.09
N GLN A 89 -0.14 9.24 1.01
CA GLN A 89 1.12 8.58 0.67
C GLN A 89 0.98 7.08 0.89
N VAL A 90 1.11 6.30 -0.19
CA VAL A 90 1.17 4.85 -0.10
C VAL A 90 2.64 4.48 0.12
N THR A 91 2.93 3.87 1.28
CA THR A 91 4.30 3.74 1.77
C THR A 91 4.86 2.32 1.71
N ALA A 92 4.00 1.31 1.67
CA ALA A 92 4.48 -0.07 1.57
C ALA A 92 3.41 -0.98 1.01
N VAL A 93 3.85 -2.04 0.34
CA VAL A 93 2.99 -3.15 -0.10
C VAL A 93 3.68 -4.43 0.33
N ILE A 94 3.05 -5.16 1.23
CA ILE A 94 3.66 -6.30 1.92
C ILE A 94 2.77 -7.53 1.78
N TYR A 95 3.39 -8.68 1.52
CA TYR A 95 2.67 -9.95 1.55
C TYR A 95 2.22 -10.26 2.99
N SER A 96 0.93 -10.55 3.18
CA SER A 96 0.32 -10.69 4.51
C SER A 96 0.92 -11.81 5.36
N ARG A 97 1.55 -12.80 4.73
CA ARG A 97 2.17 -13.92 5.45
C ARG A 97 3.62 -13.67 5.83
N ARG A 98 4.18 -12.51 5.47
CA ARG A 98 5.52 -12.14 5.89
C ARG A 98 5.47 -11.52 7.28
N ASP A 99 6.63 -11.44 7.92
CA ASP A 99 6.79 -10.74 9.20
C ASP A 99 6.54 -9.25 8.98
N GLN A 100 5.32 -8.81 9.26
CA GLN A 100 4.89 -7.45 8.99
C GLN A 100 5.64 -6.45 9.87
N ILE A 101 5.90 -6.80 11.12
CA ILE A 101 6.62 -5.91 12.03
C ILE A 101 8.02 -5.64 11.49
N ARG A 102 8.70 -6.67 11.03
CA ARG A 102 10.04 -6.53 10.47
C ARG A 102 10.03 -5.71 9.17
N GLN A 103 9.04 -5.94 8.32
CA GLN A 103 8.91 -5.18 7.08
C GLN A 103 8.60 -3.71 7.36
N LEU A 104 7.74 -3.45 8.35
CA LEU A 104 7.39 -2.08 8.74
C LEU A 104 8.60 -1.34 9.32
N SER A 105 9.48 -2.02 10.03
CA SER A 105 10.67 -1.37 10.61
C SER A 105 11.58 -0.76 9.55
N ASN A 106 11.47 -1.21 8.31
CA ASN A 106 12.24 -0.69 7.17
C ASN A 106 11.41 0.23 6.27
N MET A 107 10.18 0.56 6.68
CA MET A 107 9.30 1.37 5.84
C MET A 107 9.70 2.84 5.84
N ASP A 108 9.82 3.40 4.65
CA ASP A 108 10.03 4.82 4.43
C ASP A 108 8.66 5.49 4.26
N MET A 109 8.38 6.50 5.08
CA MET A 109 7.09 7.21 5.04
C MET A 109 6.99 8.20 3.90
N GLU A 110 8.08 8.48 3.23
CA GLU A 110 8.12 9.36 2.07
C GLU A 110 9.03 8.73 1.00
#